data_3c0dc70f78f963e8b80f6228565e3ee8
#
_entry.id   3c0dc70f78f963e8b80f6228565e3ee8
#
_cell.length_a   1.000
_cell.length_b   1.000
_cell.length_c   1.000
_cell.angle_alpha   90.00
_cell.angle_beta   90.00
_cell.angle_gamma   90.00
#
_symmetry.space_group_name_H-M   'P 1'
#
loop_
_entity.id
_entity.type
_entity.pdbx_description
1 polymer ?
#
loop_
_entity_poly.entity_id
_entity_poly.type
_entity_poly.pdbx_seq_one_letter_code
_entity_poly.pdbx_strand_id
1 'polypeptide(L)'
;RVAIMNECIDSSMAERRRMGIEMLETALGGPPWTGFGINEFGARPRDYGFRPSYDELVAWLFAFIDILVRLGTSGVPELEDDARRILADKFRWIWRHGGIRSKLIDAARKLHAHRPWGEGWKAVRSTIYFFHTKRKDNEDVEPLPEILVTLERELEPKDLVSAIMAYVLSNRRDFWALDADYEHQGTNKFSEIRKILCAKAFKLGHEFAVSSHGLDELCPNLFLRDGMPYRVEFGKGLANGAPDLRIYWQQLVIQLDLQHKSQRDVSVIRGFIEETHSIDSALAQELLDQCAQHSELRFELVNLHPWQEFTEIDLDRCMSLLDDSDIQPHMYGAILWGEQFSNLPESRVLELAQRLLSKPNGDEVVLEALSMKLADKGDATDTLGLALRTIGISAAIQRFQRDHNDLGGYLDYAMERVIDATLRFDGNEAEKLEWLNTIFAVVDEHFGYIYSFEDAIGITAAWMPKEFLSRIFDGTEDQQQRRLHFINHDDSHQSPIAKIDVDILIEWCRTTKDPQVWASVASGINLWSKDGEQSPICLQDDALRFLEASPEPRAVLEIFAEHVAPSSWFGSRANVMQPRVEAIGQLVTHERADISKSARAVYEKLTDWVEKEKERERLEDEALEQRFE
;
A
#
# COMPACT_ATOMS: atom_id res chain seq x y z
N ARG A 1 -35.17 -14.48 -7.32
CA ARG A 1 -33.75 -14.44 -6.89
C ARG A 1 -33.46 -15.53 -5.85
N VAL A 2 -34.22 -15.64 -4.74
CA VAL A 2 -34.06 -16.68 -3.70
C VAL A 2 -34.16 -18.10 -4.27
N ALA A 3 -35.08 -18.37 -5.20
CA ALA A 3 -35.21 -19.68 -5.85
C ALA A 3 -33.96 -20.08 -6.65
N ILE A 4 -33.43 -19.15 -7.44
CA ILE A 4 -32.20 -19.38 -8.24
C ILE A 4 -31.01 -19.65 -7.32
N MET A 5 -30.88 -18.87 -6.26
CA MET A 5 -29.81 -19.04 -5.27
C MET A 5 -29.88 -20.42 -4.60
N ASN A 6 -31.07 -20.84 -4.15
CA ASN A 6 -31.27 -22.18 -3.59
C ASN A 6 -30.93 -23.28 -4.61
N GLU A 7 -31.34 -23.13 -5.88
CA GLU A 7 -30.98 -24.07 -6.94
C GLU A 7 -29.45 -24.16 -7.12
N CYS A 8 -28.74 -23.03 -7.03
CA CYS A 8 -27.27 -23.05 -7.08
C CYS A 8 -26.67 -23.74 -5.86
N ILE A 9 -27.13 -23.42 -4.64
CA ILE A 9 -26.64 -24.00 -3.38
C ILE A 9 -26.89 -25.52 -3.35
N ASP A 10 -28.05 -25.98 -3.78
CA ASP A 10 -28.46 -27.39 -3.74
C ASP A 10 -27.87 -28.18 -4.92
N SER A 11 -27.07 -27.55 -5.80
CA SER A 11 -26.41 -28.19 -6.95
C SER A 11 -25.35 -29.20 -6.51
N SER A 12 -25.23 -30.28 -7.24
CA SER A 12 -24.12 -31.26 -7.11
C SER A 12 -22.76 -30.70 -7.56
N MET A 13 -22.75 -29.63 -8.37
CA MET A 13 -21.53 -29.01 -8.91
C MET A 13 -20.94 -28.02 -7.87
N ALA A 14 -19.67 -28.20 -7.49
CA ALA A 14 -18.99 -27.38 -6.50
C ALA A 14 -18.97 -25.88 -6.89
N GLU A 15 -18.70 -25.57 -8.17
CA GLU A 15 -18.69 -24.20 -8.67
C GLU A 15 -20.06 -23.50 -8.54
N ARG A 16 -21.15 -24.22 -8.84
CA ARG A 16 -22.51 -23.69 -8.67
C ARG A 16 -22.83 -23.46 -7.19
N ARG A 17 -22.43 -24.37 -6.30
CA ARG A 17 -22.60 -24.17 -4.86
C ARG A 17 -21.85 -22.92 -4.38
N ARG A 18 -20.59 -22.76 -4.80
CA ARG A 18 -19.81 -21.55 -4.47
C ARG A 18 -20.50 -20.28 -4.96
N MET A 19 -20.98 -20.28 -6.21
CA MET A 19 -21.74 -19.14 -6.74
C MET A 19 -23.00 -18.85 -5.90
N GLY A 20 -23.74 -19.88 -5.45
CA GLY A 20 -24.88 -19.71 -4.57
C GLY A 20 -24.54 -19.09 -3.21
N ILE A 21 -23.41 -19.47 -2.63
CA ILE A 21 -22.89 -18.88 -1.37
C ILE A 21 -22.47 -17.42 -1.59
N GLU A 22 -21.77 -17.10 -2.67
CA GLU A 22 -21.40 -15.72 -3.03
C GLU A 22 -22.65 -14.83 -3.26
N MET A 23 -23.68 -15.37 -3.90
CA MET A 23 -24.97 -14.69 -4.06
C MET A 23 -25.64 -14.42 -2.71
N LEU A 24 -25.57 -15.36 -1.76
CA LEU A 24 -26.10 -15.23 -0.42
C LEU A 24 -25.37 -14.13 0.38
N GLU A 25 -24.07 -14.14 0.34
CA GLU A 25 -23.20 -13.13 0.99
C GLU A 25 -23.44 -11.73 0.42
N THR A 26 -23.55 -11.61 -0.90
CA THR A 26 -23.85 -10.36 -1.59
C THR A 26 -25.25 -9.85 -1.27
N ALA A 27 -26.24 -10.73 -1.22
CA ALA A 27 -27.62 -10.36 -0.90
C ALA A 27 -27.79 -9.81 0.51
N LEU A 28 -26.92 -10.21 1.44
CA LEU A 28 -26.86 -9.69 2.82
C LEU A 28 -25.86 -8.53 2.97
N GLY A 29 -25.23 -8.11 1.89
CA GLY A 29 -24.21 -7.05 1.90
C GLY A 29 -24.71 -5.67 2.32
N GLY A 30 -26.01 -5.45 2.43
CA GLY A 30 -26.60 -4.12 2.62
C GLY A 30 -26.41 -3.26 1.35
N PRO A 31 -27.24 -2.28 1.10
CA PRO A 31 -27.08 -1.48 -0.10
C PRO A 31 -25.87 -0.56 0.01
N PRO A 32 -24.78 -0.79 -0.69
CA PRO A 32 -24.03 0.30 -1.23
C PRO A 32 -24.69 0.71 -2.57
N TRP A 33 -25.94 1.18 -2.50
CA TRP A 33 -26.47 1.94 -3.63
C TRP A 33 -25.94 3.38 -3.58
N THR A 34 -24.70 3.53 -3.32
CA THR A 34 -23.89 4.55 -3.94
C THR A 34 -23.47 3.98 -5.29
N GLY A 35 -24.40 3.90 -6.20
CA GLY A 35 -24.07 3.92 -7.59
C GLY A 35 -23.39 5.28 -7.79
N PHE A 36 -22.08 5.32 -7.81
CA PHE A 36 -21.37 6.33 -8.59
C PHE A 36 -21.98 6.17 -9.97
N GLY A 37 -22.75 7.19 -10.40
CA GLY A 37 -23.63 7.06 -11.51
C GLY A 37 -22.88 6.47 -12.69
N ILE A 38 -23.32 5.32 -13.12
CA ILE A 38 -23.12 4.95 -14.50
C ILE A 38 -24.00 5.96 -15.23
N ASN A 39 -23.41 7.08 -15.56
CA ASN A 39 -23.98 7.98 -16.54
C ASN A 39 -23.96 7.19 -17.85
N GLU A 40 -25.03 6.50 -18.14
CA GLU A 40 -25.26 6.01 -19.49
C GLU A 40 -25.34 7.26 -20.37
N PHE A 41 -24.31 7.50 -21.15
CA PHE A 41 -24.28 8.56 -22.13
C PHE A 41 -25.58 8.53 -22.97
N GLY A 42 -26.37 9.59 -22.89
CA GLY A 42 -27.56 9.78 -23.72
C GLY A 42 -28.84 9.12 -23.24
N ALA A 43 -28.90 8.55 -22.04
CA ALA A 43 -30.14 8.05 -21.47
C ALA A 43 -30.71 9.01 -20.44
N ARG A 44 -32.02 9.26 -20.48
CA ARG A 44 -32.74 9.89 -19.37
C ARG A 44 -32.42 9.12 -18.09
N PRO A 45 -32.26 9.79 -16.91
CA PRO A 45 -32.04 9.11 -15.66
C PRO A 45 -33.16 8.10 -15.44
N ARG A 46 -32.85 6.82 -15.61
CA ARG A 46 -33.77 5.74 -15.27
C ARG A 46 -33.78 5.64 -13.75
N ASP A 47 -34.97 5.49 -13.17
CA ASP A 47 -35.08 5.11 -11.76
C ASP A 47 -34.61 3.64 -11.64
N TYR A 48 -33.30 3.43 -11.43
CA TYR A 48 -32.69 2.10 -11.28
C TYR A 48 -32.95 1.48 -9.89
N GLY A 49 -33.71 2.13 -9.06
CA GLY A 49 -33.84 1.73 -7.67
C GLY A 49 -35.22 1.24 -7.30
N PHE A 50 -35.49 -0.08 -7.37
CA PHE A 50 -36.43 -0.67 -6.45
C PHE A 50 -35.91 -0.42 -5.02
N ARG A 51 -36.52 0.53 -4.31
CA ARG A 51 -36.29 0.74 -2.87
C ARG A 51 -37.33 -0.09 -2.13
N PRO A 52 -36.93 -1.21 -1.49
CA PRO A 52 -37.86 -2.00 -0.72
C PRO A 52 -38.45 -1.16 0.43
N SER A 53 -39.71 -1.34 0.74
CA SER A 53 -40.27 -0.89 2.01
C SER A 53 -39.56 -1.58 3.16
N TYR A 54 -39.70 -1.03 4.38
CA TYR A 54 -39.08 -1.64 5.56
C TYR A 54 -39.56 -3.08 5.77
N ASP A 55 -40.87 -3.35 5.58
CA ASP A 55 -41.45 -4.68 5.73
C ASP A 55 -40.93 -5.67 4.67
N GLU A 56 -40.73 -5.22 3.44
CA GLU A 56 -40.12 -6.04 2.39
C GLU A 56 -38.65 -6.35 2.70
N LEU A 57 -37.91 -5.39 3.26
CA LEU A 57 -36.52 -5.61 3.69
C LEU A 57 -36.47 -6.63 4.84
N VAL A 58 -37.36 -6.49 5.83
CA VAL A 58 -37.45 -7.45 6.94
C VAL A 58 -37.83 -8.84 6.43
N ALA A 59 -38.82 -8.97 5.55
CA ALA A 59 -39.19 -10.25 4.94
C ALA A 59 -38.01 -10.87 4.13
N TRP A 60 -37.26 -10.06 3.41
CA TRP A 60 -36.07 -10.47 2.72
C TRP A 60 -35.02 -11.04 3.68
N LEU A 61 -34.68 -10.30 4.74
CA LEU A 61 -33.73 -10.75 5.76
C LEU A 61 -34.18 -12.03 6.47
N PHE A 62 -35.49 -12.21 6.74
CA PHE A 62 -36.02 -13.44 7.29
C PHE A 62 -35.72 -14.65 6.42
N ALA A 63 -35.99 -14.53 5.13
CA ALA A 63 -35.77 -15.63 4.18
C ALA A 63 -34.27 -16.03 4.10
N PHE A 64 -33.36 -15.06 4.11
CA PHE A 64 -31.91 -15.32 4.05
C PHE A 64 -31.37 -15.90 5.36
N ILE A 65 -31.85 -15.44 6.52
CA ILE A 65 -31.50 -16.03 7.81
C ILE A 65 -31.93 -17.50 7.87
N ASP A 66 -33.14 -17.84 7.36
CA ASP A 66 -33.60 -19.24 7.33
C ASP A 66 -32.70 -20.13 6.46
N ILE A 67 -32.20 -19.59 5.32
CA ILE A 67 -31.24 -20.31 4.48
C ILE A 67 -29.92 -20.50 5.22
N LEU A 68 -29.39 -19.45 5.87
CA LEU A 68 -28.16 -19.55 6.65
C LEU A 68 -28.26 -20.54 7.80
N VAL A 69 -29.39 -20.57 8.51
CA VAL A 69 -29.62 -21.57 9.57
C VAL A 69 -29.68 -22.98 8.98
N ARG A 70 -30.44 -23.19 7.88
CA ARG A 70 -30.51 -24.48 7.19
C ARG A 70 -29.13 -24.99 6.77
N LEU A 71 -28.30 -24.12 6.18
CA LEU A 71 -26.94 -24.47 5.75
C LEU A 71 -26.01 -24.67 6.94
N GLY A 72 -26.04 -23.75 7.93
CA GLY A 72 -25.18 -23.79 9.11
C GLY A 72 -25.50 -24.95 10.10
N THR A 73 -26.51 -25.75 9.80
CA THR A 73 -26.90 -26.98 10.53
C THR A 73 -27.09 -28.17 9.60
N SER A 74 -26.49 -28.16 8.42
CA SER A 74 -26.74 -29.15 7.35
C SER A 74 -26.00 -30.47 7.52
N GLY A 75 -24.97 -30.55 8.37
CA GLY A 75 -24.06 -31.67 8.48
C GLY A 75 -22.99 -31.72 7.37
N VAL A 76 -22.93 -30.70 6.48
CA VAL A 76 -21.91 -30.56 5.44
C VAL A 76 -20.90 -29.49 5.88
N PRO A 77 -19.68 -29.85 6.33
CA PRO A 77 -18.78 -28.91 7.00
C PRO A 77 -18.51 -27.62 6.24
N GLU A 78 -18.22 -27.69 4.93
CA GLU A 78 -17.93 -26.50 4.10
C GLU A 78 -19.12 -25.52 4.05
N LEU A 79 -20.35 -26.03 3.89
CA LEU A 79 -21.56 -25.20 3.85
C LEU A 79 -21.90 -24.62 5.23
N GLU A 80 -21.65 -25.41 6.28
CA GLU A 80 -21.84 -24.94 7.66
C GLU A 80 -20.91 -23.78 7.98
N ASP A 81 -19.61 -23.92 7.67
CA ASP A 81 -18.60 -22.90 7.96
C ASP A 81 -18.90 -21.62 7.20
N ASP A 82 -19.22 -21.70 5.90
CA ASP A 82 -19.59 -20.52 5.11
C ASP A 82 -20.83 -19.81 5.64
N ALA A 83 -21.90 -20.54 5.92
CA ALA A 83 -23.15 -19.98 6.42
C ALA A 83 -22.96 -19.29 7.79
N ARG A 84 -22.21 -19.91 8.69
CA ARG A 84 -21.89 -19.40 10.03
C ARG A 84 -21.02 -18.16 9.93
N ARG A 85 -20.00 -18.15 9.07
CA ARG A 85 -19.17 -16.99 8.76
C ARG A 85 -19.99 -15.82 8.22
N ILE A 86 -20.81 -16.06 7.20
CA ILE A 86 -21.65 -15.01 6.59
C ILE A 86 -22.58 -14.38 7.62
N LEU A 87 -23.28 -15.18 8.44
CA LEU A 87 -24.17 -14.63 9.46
C LEU A 87 -23.40 -13.83 10.51
N ALA A 88 -22.21 -14.27 10.92
CA ALA A 88 -21.37 -13.54 11.86
C ALA A 88 -20.93 -12.19 11.29
N ASP A 89 -20.48 -12.16 10.02
CA ASP A 89 -20.01 -10.93 9.35
C ASP A 89 -21.12 -9.90 9.15
N LYS A 90 -22.35 -10.38 8.91
CA LYS A 90 -23.51 -9.50 8.69
C LYS A 90 -24.30 -9.22 9.96
N PHE A 91 -23.99 -9.86 11.09
CA PHE A 91 -24.76 -9.79 12.33
C PHE A 91 -25.06 -8.37 12.78
N ARG A 92 -24.03 -7.51 12.89
CA ARG A 92 -24.17 -6.10 13.32
C ARG A 92 -25.04 -5.28 12.36
N TRP A 93 -24.91 -5.49 11.05
CA TRP A 93 -25.73 -4.80 10.06
C TRP A 93 -27.18 -5.22 10.15
N ILE A 94 -27.45 -6.54 10.24
CA ILE A 94 -28.80 -7.10 10.37
C ILE A 94 -29.45 -6.61 11.68
N TRP A 95 -28.69 -6.58 12.78
CA TRP A 95 -29.15 -6.13 14.09
C TRP A 95 -29.75 -4.72 14.11
N ARG A 96 -29.29 -3.83 13.25
CA ARG A 96 -29.79 -2.45 13.12
C ARG A 96 -31.28 -2.39 12.75
N HIS A 97 -31.83 -3.43 12.16
CA HIS A 97 -33.21 -3.52 11.75
C HIS A 97 -34.04 -4.16 12.86
N GLY A 98 -34.77 -3.33 13.65
CA GLY A 98 -35.49 -3.77 14.86
C GLY A 98 -36.42 -4.96 14.65
N GLY A 99 -37.14 -5.02 13.51
CA GLY A 99 -38.08 -6.08 13.18
C GLY A 99 -37.49 -7.47 12.97
N ILE A 100 -36.13 -7.59 12.81
CA ILE A 100 -35.46 -8.86 12.58
C ILE A 100 -34.74 -9.41 13.83
N ARG A 101 -34.58 -8.63 14.89
CA ARG A 101 -33.74 -8.97 16.05
C ARG A 101 -34.10 -10.31 16.70
N SER A 102 -35.41 -10.59 16.91
CA SER A 102 -35.85 -11.87 17.49
C SER A 102 -35.43 -13.07 16.62
N LYS A 103 -35.61 -12.95 15.31
CA LYS A 103 -35.23 -14.00 14.35
C LYS A 103 -33.72 -14.23 14.35
N LEU A 104 -32.94 -13.16 14.43
CA LEU A 104 -31.46 -13.23 14.46
C LEU A 104 -30.97 -13.91 15.75
N ILE A 105 -31.59 -13.62 16.91
CA ILE A 105 -31.29 -14.28 18.17
C ILE A 105 -31.59 -15.78 18.09
N ASP A 106 -32.79 -16.14 17.58
CA ASP A 106 -33.17 -17.55 17.43
C ASP A 106 -32.22 -18.30 16.46
N ALA A 107 -31.80 -17.64 15.41
CA ALA A 107 -30.82 -18.18 14.48
C ALA A 107 -29.46 -18.43 15.16
N ALA A 108 -28.98 -17.46 15.93
CA ALA A 108 -27.75 -17.57 16.69
C ALA A 108 -27.75 -18.74 17.67
N ARG A 109 -28.87 -18.88 18.42
CA ARG A 109 -29.07 -20.00 19.37
C ARG A 109 -29.09 -21.35 18.66
N LYS A 110 -29.78 -21.46 17.52
CA LYS A 110 -29.84 -22.71 16.74
C LYS A 110 -28.45 -23.13 16.21
N LEU A 111 -27.71 -22.18 15.66
CA LEU A 111 -26.35 -22.45 15.18
C LEU A 111 -25.42 -22.88 16.33
N HIS A 112 -25.49 -22.19 17.48
CA HIS A 112 -24.69 -22.53 18.65
C HIS A 112 -25.06 -23.88 19.27
N ALA A 113 -26.35 -24.22 19.31
CA ALA A 113 -26.83 -25.51 19.82
C ALA A 113 -26.39 -26.70 18.93
N HIS A 114 -26.25 -26.48 17.63
CA HIS A 114 -25.76 -27.51 16.71
C HIS A 114 -24.24 -27.76 16.90
N ARG A 115 -23.47 -26.68 16.98
CA ARG A 115 -22.00 -26.68 17.23
C ARG A 115 -21.60 -25.34 17.85
N PRO A 116 -20.68 -25.27 18.83
CA PRO A 116 -20.19 -24.01 19.38
C PRO A 116 -19.88 -22.98 18.28
N TRP A 117 -20.35 -21.74 18.45
CA TRP A 117 -20.25 -20.71 17.41
C TRP A 117 -19.43 -19.52 17.87
N GLY A 118 -18.10 -19.68 17.92
CA GLY A 118 -17.17 -18.66 18.37
C GLY A 118 -17.18 -17.38 17.52
N GLU A 119 -17.37 -17.50 16.21
CA GLU A 119 -17.51 -16.33 15.32
C GLU A 119 -18.78 -15.53 15.60
N GLY A 120 -19.87 -16.22 15.90
CA GLY A 120 -21.12 -15.58 16.31
C GLY A 120 -21.00 -14.87 17.66
N TRP A 121 -20.33 -15.49 18.63
CA TRP A 121 -20.01 -14.83 19.90
C TRP A 121 -19.21 -13.54 19.66
N LYS A 122 -18.16 -13.56 18.85
CA LYS A 122 -17.39 -12.37 18.49
C LYS A 122 -18.25 -11.32 17.77
N ALA A 123 -19.17 -11.73 16.90
CA ALA A 123 -20.07 -10.83 16.21
C ALA A 123 -21.02 -10.10 17.16
N VAL A 124 -21.55 -10.81 18.16
CA VAL A 124 -22.39 -10.23 19.23
C VAL A 124 -21.57 -9.24 20.06
N ARG A 125 -20.35 -9.62 20.51
CA ARG A 125 -19.44 -8.74 21.25
C ARG A 125 -19.05 -7.49 20.44
N SER A 126 -18.73 -7.63 19.17
CA SER A 126 -18.47 -6.51 18.27
C SER A 126 -19.68 -5.57 18.15
N THR A 127 -20.89 -6.12 18.17
CA THR A 127 -22.12 -5.33 18.17
C THR A 127 -22.29 -4.57 19.47
N ILE A 128 -22.07 -5.21 20.63
CA ILE A 128 -22.11 -4.58 21.96
C ILE A 128 -21.07 -3.45 22.04
N TYR A 129 -19.82 -3.71 21.63
CA TYR A 129 -18.75 -2.72 21.60
C TYR A 129 -19.13 -1.47 20.78
N PHE A 130 -19.77 -1.67 19.63
CA PHE A 130 -20.25 -0.58 18.79
C PHE A 130 -21.31 0.28 19.48
N PHE A 131 -22.23 -0.32 20.24
CA PHE A 131 -23.21 0.42 21.05
C PHE A 131 -22.52 1.28 22.11
N HIS A 132 -21.54 0.75 22.82
CA HIS A 132 -20.77 1.50 23.81
C HIS A 132 -20.01 2.67 23.21
N THR A 133 -19.38 2.48 22.05
CA THR A 133 -18.59 3.52 21.38
C THR A 133 -19.48 4.64 20.84
N LYS A 134 -20.59 4.28 20.16
CA LYS A 134 -21.52 5.28 19.60
C LYS A 134 -22.25 6.09 20.66
N ARG A 135 -22.56 5.50 21.80
CA ARG A 135 -23.27 6.17 22.89
C ARG A 135 -22.42 7.26 23.56
N LYS A 136 -21.09 7.18 23.47
CA LYS A 136 -20.20 8.23 23.97
C LYS A 136 -20.21 9.47 23.10
N ASP A 137 -20.34 9.25 21.80
CA ASP A 137 -20.30 10.32 20.81
C ASP A 137 -21.68 10.96 20.60
N ASN A 138 -22.78 10.28 21.02
CA ASN A 138 -24.15 10.73 20.82
C ASN A 138 -25.11 10.14 21.86
N GLU A 139 -25.71 10.99 22.70
CA GLU A 139 -26.66 10.60 23.75
C GLU A 139 -27.99 10.04 23.20
N ASP A 140 -28.34 10.33 21.94
CA ASP A 140 -29.58 9.84 21.29
C ASP A 140 -29.49 8.37 20.81
N VAL A 141 -28.40 7.67 21.05
CA VAL A 141 -28.27 6.25 20.67
C VAL A 141 -29.07 5.37 21.62
N GLU A 142 -29.87 4.46 21.05
CA GLU A 142 -30.61 3.43 21.76
C GLU A 142 -29.73 2.76 22.84
N PRO A 143 -30.22 2.58 24.09
CA PRO A 143 -29.48 1.88 25.12
C PRO A 143 -29.21 0.43 24.71
N LEU A 144 -28.08 -0.11 25.18
CA LEU A 144 -27.68 -1.50 24.87
C LEU A 144 -28.81 -2.46 25.29
N PRO A 145 -29.39 -3.24 24.36
CA PRO A 145 -30.44 -4.18 24.69
C PRO A 145 -29.92 -5.31 25.58
N GLU A 146 -30.59 -5.56 26.71
CA GLU A 146 -30.22 -6.62 27.68
C GLU A 146 -30.20 -8.01 27.04
N ILE A 147 -31.07 -8.24 26.06
CA ILE A 147 -31.14 -9.51 25.32
C ILE A 147 -29.84 -9.78 24.53
N LEU A 148 -29.13 -8.74 24.08
CA LEU A 148 -27.87 -8.90 23.37
C LEU A 148 -26.74 -9.32 24.34
N VAL A 149 -26.73 -8.77 25.55
CA VAL A 149 -25.80 -9.15 26.62
C VAL A 149 -26.09 -10.60 27.08
N THR A 150 -27.36 -10.98 27.14
CA THR A 150 -27.76 -12.36 27.47
C THR A 150 -27.27 -13.33 26.38
N LEU A 151 -27.48 -12.98 25.11
CA LEU A 151 -27.02 -13.78 23.98
C LEU A 151 -25.50 -13.94 23.98
N GLU A 152 -24.77 -12.88 24.31
CA GLU A 152 -23.30 -12.92 24.42
C GLU A 152 -22.84 -13.99 25.39
N ARG A 153 -23.44 -14.02 26.61
CA ARG A 153 -23.10 -15.02 27.64
C ARG A 153 -23.52 -16.45 27.24
N GLU A 154 -24.62 -16.61 26.51
CA GLU A 154 -25.06 -17.90 25.99
C GLU A 154 -24.08 -18.50 25.00
N LEU A 155 -23.49 -17.64 24.12
CA LEU A 155 -22.59 -18.04 23.06
C LEU A 155 -21.11 -18.12 23.50
N GLU A 156 -20.77 -17.66 24.70
CA GLU A 156 -19.40 -17.61 25.19
C GLU A 156 -18.71 -19.01 25.13
N PRO A 157 -17.48 -19.09 24.61
CA PRO A 157 -16.73 -20.34 24.60
C PRO A 157 -16.49 -20.88 26.02
N LYS A 158 -16.91 -22.12 26.30
CA LYS A 158 -16.87 -22.72 27.65
C LYS A 158 -15.78 -23.77 27.84
N ASP A 159 -15.27 -24.32 26.75
CA ASP A 159 -14.17 -25.30 26.77
C ASP A 159 -12.92 -24.71 26.13
N LEU A 160 -11.77 -25.38 26.38
CA LEU A 160 -10.46 -24.91 25.96
C LEU A 160 -10.33 -24.78 24.44
N VAL A 161 -10.78 -25.78 23.67
CA VAL A 161 -10.71 -25.80 22.21
C VAL A 161 -11.54 -24.69 21.61
N SER A 162 -12.80 -24.53 22.08
CA SER A 162 -13.68 -23.44 21.63
C SER A 162 -13.11 -22.06 21.96
N ALA A 163 -12.46 -21.90 23.12
CA ALA A 163 -11.79 -20.65 23.48
C ALA A 163 -10.61 -20.35 22.56
N ILE A 164 -9.77 -21.35 22.25
CA ILE A 164 -8.65 -21.19 21.30
C ILE A 164 -9.17 -20.81 19.93
N MET A 165 -10.21 -21.50 19.44
CA MET A 165 -10.85 -21.16 18.15
C MET A 165 -11.36 -19.73 18.11
N ALA A 166 -11.97 -19.23 19.18
CA ALA A 166 -12.54 -17.89 19.22
C ALA A 166 -11.45 -16.80 19.39
N TYR A 167 -10.49 -16.97 20.29
CA TYR A 167 -9.51 -15.93 20.62
C TYR A 167 -8.27 -15.91 19.72
N VAL A 168 -7.86 -17.08 19.19
CA VAL A 168 -6.56 -17.25 18.51
C VAL A 168 -6.72 -17.62 17.04
N LEU A 169 -7.60 -18.57 16.72
CA LEU A 169 -7.62 -19.21 15.39
C LEU A 169 -8.73 -18.71 14.47
N SER A 170 -9.65 -17.88 14.96
CA SER A 170 -10.66 -17.30 14.07
C SER A 170 -10.07 -16.19 13.21
N ASN A 171 -10.53 -16.10 11.94
CA ASN A 171 -10.07 -15.10 10.97
C ASN A 171 -10.75 -13.72 11.07
N ARG A 172 -11.60 -13.51 12.07
CA ARG A 172 -12.32 -12.26 12.25
C ARG A 172 -11.44 -11.15 12.83
N ARG A 173 -11.40 -10.00 12.17
CA ARG A 173 -10.51 -8.87 12.50
C ARG A 173 -10.96 -8.00 13.69
N ASP A 174 -12.16 -8.19 14.24
CA ASP A 174 -12.73 -7.39 15.35
C ASP A 174 -12.09 -7.74 16.70
N PHE A 175 -10.76 -7.68 16.79
CA PHE A 175 -10.00 -8.09 18.00
C PHE A 175 -10.30 -7.23 19.22
N TRP A 176 -10.64 -5.95 19.04
CA TRP A 176 -11.03 -5.06 20.13
C TRP A 176 -12.31 -5.51 20.85
N ALA A 177 -13.16 -6.30 20.18
CA ALA A 177 -14.34 -6.89 20.78
C ALA A 177 -14.05 -8.10 21.68
N LEU A 178 -12.80 -8.59 21.68
CA LEU A 178 -12.38 -9.71 22.53
C LEU A 178 -11.98 -9.28 23.93
N ASP A 179 -11.71 -8.00 24.17
CA ASP A 179 -11.47 -7.46 25.50
C ASP A 179 -12.75 -7.55 26.34
N ALA A 180 -12.63 -8.09 27.55
CA ALA A 180 -13.76 -8.24 28.46
C ALA A 180 -14.29 -6.91 29.00
N ASP A 181 -13.46 -5.87 28.98
CA ASP A 181 -13.70 -4.60 29.65
C ASP A 181 -14.01 -3.50 28.62
N TYR A 182 -15.27 -3.40 28.22
CA TYR A 182 -15.73 -2.31 27.32
C TYR A 182 -15.59 -0.91 27.95
N GLU A 183 -15.28 -0.81 29.24
CA GLU A 183 -15.16 0.43 30.00
C GLU A 183 -13.76 1.06 29.95
N HIS A 184 -12.73 0.32 29.52
CA HIS A 184 -11.37 0.84 29.40
C HIS A 184 -11.26 1.93 28.32
N GLN A 185 -11.14 3.19 28.76
CA GLN A 185 -11.33 4.38 27.95
C GLN A 185 -10.13 5.32 27.93
N GLY A 186 -8.90 4.79 27.89
CA GLY A 186 -7.68 5.59 27.76
C GLY A 186 -7.27 5.86 26.32
N THR A 187 -6.45 6.86 26.10
CA THR A 187 -5.83 7.24 24.81
C THR A 187 -4.86 6.17 24.26
N ASN A 188 -4.40 5.21 25.08
CA ASN A 188 -3.51 4.10 24.71
C ASN A 188 -4.19 2.74 24.58
N LYS A 189 -5.46 2.74 24.29
CA LYS A 189 -6.34 1.57 24.34
C LYS A 189 -5.86 0.37 23.52
N PHE A 190 -5.32 0.59 22.32
CA PHE A 190 -4.90 -0.49 21.43
C PHE A 190 -3.71 -1.29 21.98
N SER A 191 -2.71 -0.63 22.57
CA SER A 191 -1.54 -1.32 23.12
C SER A 191 -1.88 -2.14 24.36
N GLU A 192 -2.81 -1.66 25.20
CA GLU A 192 -3.26 -2.37 26.39
C GLU A 192 -4.12 -3.57 26.05
N ILE A 193 -5.10 -3.42 25.15
CA ILE A 193 -5.94 -4.51 24.64
C ILE A 193 -5.01 -5.59 24.02
N ARG A 194 -4.06 -5.20 23.21
CA ARG A 194 -3.11 -6.10 22.60
C ARG A 194 -2.34 -6.92 23.65
N LYS A 195 -1.84 -6.28 24.72
CA LYS A 195 -1.13 -6.96 25.81
C LYS A 195 -2.02 -8.00 26.51
N ILE A 196 -3.26 -7.65 26.80
CA ILE A 196 -4.24 -8.56 27.44
C ILE A 196 -4.50 -9.77 26.55
N LEU A 197 -4.72 -9.55 25.26
CA LEU A 197 -5.02 -10.63 24.31
C LEU A 197 -3.78 -11.51 24.02
N CYS A 198 -2.59 -10.92 23.96
CA CYS A 198 -1.34 -11.67 23.89
C CYS A 198 -1.15 -12.58 25.11
N ALA A 199 -1.34 -12.05 26.32
CA ALA A 199 -1.26 -12.84 27.54
C ALA A 199 -2.33 -13.95 27.60
N LYS A 200 -3.55 -13.67 27.11
CA LYS A 200 -4.61 -14.67 26.99
C LYS A 200 -4.25 -15.78 26.02
N ALA A 201 -3.73 -15.42 24.83
CA ALA A 201 -3.30 -16.38 23.81
C ALA A 201 -2.15 -17.28 24.32
N PHE A 202 -1.16 -16.69 24.97
CA PHE A 202 -0.07 -17.43 25.63
C PHE A 202 -0.62 -18.42 26.65
N LYS A 203 -1.51 -17.97 27.55
CA LYS A 203 -2.13 -18.82 28.57
C LYS A 203 -2.91 -19.98 27.95
N LEU A 204 -3.71 -19.71 26.91
CA LEU A 204 -4.44 -20.76 26.18
C LEU A 204 -3.51 -21.79 25.54
N GLY A 205 -2.38 -21.35 24.96
CA GLY A 205 -1.36 -22.23 24.40
C GLY A 205 -0.73 -23.13 25.48
N HIS A 206 -0.36 -22.55 26.61
CA HIS A 206 0.19 -23.30 27.75
C HIS A 206 -0.82 -24.33 28.27
N GLU A 207 -2.06 -23.93 28.56
CA GLU A 207 -3.10 -24.83 29.06
C GLU A 207 -3.39 -25.96 28.05
N PHE A 208 -3.35 -25.68 26.75
CA PHE A 208 -3.51 -26.70 25.73
C PHE A 208 -2.37 -27.71 25.72
N ALA A 209 -1.14 -27.24 25.78
CA ALA A 209 0.03 -28.11 25.75
C ALA A 209 0.14 -29.05 26.99
N VAL A 210 -0.34 -28.63 28.16
CA VAL A 210 -0.41 -29.46 29.36
C VAL A 210 -1.65 -30.36 29.45
N SER A 211 -2.61 -30.13 28.54
CA SER A 211 -3.86 -30.93 28.49
C SER A 211 -3.67 -32.26 27.76
N SER A 212 -4.73 -33.06 27.72
CA SER A 212 -4.76 -34.30 26.92
C SER A 212 -5.26 -34.11 25.48
N HIS A 213 -5.50 -32.86 25.06
CA HIS A 213 -5.94 -32.57 23.69
C HIS A 213 -4.82 -32.75 22.67
N GLY A 214 -5.17 -33.23 21.49
CA GLY A 214 -4.24 -33.36 20.37
C GLY A 214 -4.28 -32.11 19.46
N LEU A 215 -3.16 -31.80 18.81
CA LEU A 215 -3.07 -30.68 17.86
C LEU A 215 -4.02 -30.82 16.68
N ASP A 216 -4.42 -32.03 16.33
CA ASP A 216 -5.41 -32.35 15.30
C ASP A 216 -6.80 -31.75 15.59
N GLU A 217 -7.16 -31.55 16.87
CA GLU A 217 -8.40 -30.88 17.27
C GLU A 217 -8.45 -29.40 16.85
N LEU A 218 -7.28 -28.76 16.64
CA LEU A 218 -7.14 -27.37 16.20
C LEU A 218 -6.96 -27.24 14.68
N CYS A 219 -6.71 -28.34 13.98
CA CYS A 219 -6.50 -28.33 12.54
C CYS A 219 -7.83 -28.38 11.76
N PRO A 220 -7.90 -27.75 10.57
CA PRO A 220 -6.83 -27.03 9.87
C PRO A 220 -6.57 -25.60 10.37
N ASN A 221 -7.39 -25.05 11.26
CA ASN A 221 -7.38 -23.63 11.64
C ASN A 221 -6.03 -23.17 12.23
N LEU A 222 -5.27 -24.08 12.85
CA LEU A 222 -3.97 -23.78 13.46
C LEU A 222 -2.98 -23.13 12.48
N PHE A 223 -3.04 -23.50 11.19
CA PHE A 223 -2.11 -23.05 10.17
C PHE A 223 -2.77 -22.30 9.01
N LEU A 224 -4.03 -21.88 9.11
CA LEU A 224 -4.68 -21.09 8.08
C LEU A 224 -4.13 -19.65 8.01
N ARG A 225 -3.93 -19.13 6.79
CA ARG A 225 -3.23 -17.88 6.52
C ARG A 225 -3.91 -16.61 7.06
N ASP A 226 -5.19 -16.56 7.22
CA ASP A 226 -5.92 -15.34 7.62
C ASP A 226 -6.17 -15.25 9.13
N GLY A 227 -5.20 -15.69 9.90
CA GLY A 227 -5.33 -15.77 11.36
C GLY A 227 -5.23 -14.44 12.09
N MET A 228 -5.58 -14.51 13.36
CA MET A 228 -5.42 -13.40 14.31
C MET A 228 -3.93 -13.19 14.63
N PRO A 229 -3.51 -11.94 14.98
CA PRO A 229 -2.12 -11.60 15.26
C PRO A 229 -1.55 -12.29 16.51
N TYR A 230 -2.37 -13.03 17.26
CA TYR A 230 -1.96 -13.66 18.54
C TYR A 230 -1.46 -15.10 18.39
N ARG A 231 -1.36 -15.62 17.19
CA ARG A 231 -0.85 -16.99 16.94
C ARG A 231 0.59 -17.17 17.38
N VAL A 232 1.42 -16.15 17.27
CA VAL A 232 2.79 -16.17 17.78
C VAL A 232 2.78 -16.40 19.30
N GLU A 233 1.98 -15.62 20.04
CA GLU A 233 1.89 -15.75 21.50
C GLU A 233 1.27 -17.09 21.93
N PHE A 234 0.34 -17.63 21.14
CA PHE A 234 -0.18 -18.97 21.34
C PHE A 234 0.91 -20.03 21.14
N GLY A 235 1.72 -19.90 20.09
CA GLY A 235 2.88 -20.77 19.85
C GLY A 235 3.91 -20.74 20.99
N LYS A 236 4.18 -19.54 21.55
CA LYS A 236 4.99 -19.40 22.77
C LYS A 236 4.39 -20.18 23.93
N GLY A 237 3.08 -20.04 24.15
CA GLY A 237 2.37 -20.78 25.19
C GLY A 237 2.47 -22.29 25.00
N LEU A 238 2.38 -22.80 23.77
CA LEU A 238 2.57 -24.23 23.47
C LEU A 238 3.95 -24.72 23.88
N ALA A 239 5.01 -23.99 23.54
CA ALA A 239 6.37 -24.35 23.91
C ALA A 239 6.55 -24.31 25.44
N ASN A 240 6.03 -23.28 26.11
CA ASN A 240 6.13 -23.13 27.56
C ASN A 240 5.40 -24.23 28.33
N GLY A 241 4.28 -24.74 27.81
CA GLY A 241 3.51 -25.83 28.41
C GLY A 241 3.92 -27.23 27.96
N ALA A 242 4.76 -27.37 26.92
CA ALA A 242 5.11 -28.64 26.33
C ALA A 242 5.91 -29.52 27.34
N PRO A 243 5.47 -30.76 27.64
CA PRO A 243 6.22 -31.67 28.52
C PRO A 243 7.58 -32.06 27.94
N ASP A 244 7.66 -32.16 26.59
CA ASP A 244 8.90 -32.42 25.84
C ASP A 244 8.84 -31.56 24.55
N LEU A 245 9.73 -30.59 24.46
CA LEU A 245 9.79 -29.64 23.33
C LEU A 245 10.08 -30.34 22.01
N ARG A 246 10.92 -31.38 21.97
CA ARG A 246 11.27 -32.09 20.73
C ARG A 246 10.10 -32.89 20.18
N ILE A 247 9.40 -33.59 21.06
CA ILE A 247 8.22 -34.39 20.67
C ILE A 247 7.10 -33.44 20.19
N TYR A 248 6.89 -32.36 20.94
CA TYR A 248 5.83 -31.39 20.56
C TYR A 248 6.14 -30.70 19.24
N TRP A 249 7.40 -30.34 19.00
CA TRP A 249 7.87 -29.81 17.71
C TRP A 249 7.56 -30.77 16.55
N GLN A 250 7.90 -32.05 16.70
CA GLN A 250 7.61 -33.05 15.67
C GLN A 250 6.12 -33.13 15.35
N GLN A 251 5.26 -33.06 16.36
CA GLN A 251 3.81 -33.05 16.18
C GLN A 251 3.35 -31.81 15.43
N LEU A 252 3.87 -30.63 15.75
CA LEU A 252 3.55 -29.38 15.04
C LEU A 252 3.92 -29.46 13.55
N VAL A 253 5.12 -29.94 13.24
CA VAL A 253 5.59 -30.08 11.85
C VAL A 253 4.74 -31.10 11.08
N ILE A 254 4.41 -32.25 11.69
CA ILE A 254 3.51 -33.23 11.08
C ILE A 254 2.15 -32.60 10.73
N GLN A 255 1.56 -31.85 11.66
CA GLN A 255 0.27 -31.20 11.41
C GLN A 255 0.38 -30.10 10.34
N LEU A 256 1.48 -29.36 10.27
CA LEU A 256 1.74 -28.39 9.22
C LEU A 256 1.79 -29.06 7.84
N ASP A 257 2.47 -30.21 7.73
CA ASP A 257 2.64 -30.94 6.48
C ASP A 257 1.34 -31.50 5.91
N LEU A 258 0.37 -31.77 6.77
CA LEU A 258 -0.97 -32.19 6.35
C LEU A 258 -1.79 -31.04 5.73
N GLN A 259 -1.38 -29.77 5.89
CA GLN A 259 -2.11 -28.63 5.34
C GLN A 259 -1.72 -28.35 3.89
N HIS A 260 -2.66 -27.75 3.13
CA HIS A 260 -2.40 -27.34 1.76
C HIS A 260 -1.38 -26.18 1.70
N LYS A 261 -0.37 -26.29 0.84
CA LYS A 261 0.77 -25.36 0.75
C LYS A 261 0.40 -23.88 0.67
N SER A 262 -0.59 -23.55 -0.17
CA SER A 262 -0.99 -22.14 -0.43
C SER A 262 -1.70 -21.45 0.73
N GLN A 263 -2.04 -22.15 1.78
CA GLN A 263 -2.83 -21.64 2.91
C GLN A 263 -2.08 -21.68 4.24
N ARG A 264 -0.79 -22.02 4.23
CA ARG A 264 -0.01 -22.19 5.46
C ARG A 264 0.40 -20.86 6.08
N ASP A 265 0.15 -20.74 7.37
CA ASP A 265 0.65 -19.69 8.26
C ASP A 265 1.59 -20.31 9.29
N VAL A 266 2.81 -19.80 9.38
CA VAL A 266 3.85 -20.33 10.28
C VAL A 266 3.96 -19.56 11.60
N SER A 267 3.04 -18.66 11.90
CA SER A 267 3.09 -17.82 13.11
C SER A 267 3.14 -18.64 14.41
N VAL A 268 2.43 -19.77 14.47
CA VAL A 268 2.48 -20.67 15.64
C VAL A 268 3.87 -21.31 15.76
N ILE A 269 4.44 -21.77 14.65
CA ILE A 269 5.80 -22.33 14.57
C ILE A 269 6.82 -21.29 15.04
N ARG A 270 6.70 -20.05 14.55
CA ARG A 270 7.55 -18.95 14.98
C ARG A 270 7.50 -18.73 16.50
N GLY A 271 6.30 -18.63 17.06
CA GLY A 271 6.13 -18.44 18.50
C GLY A 271 6.72 -19.62 19.31
N PHE A 272 6.56 -20.84 18.83
CA PHE A 272 7.15 -22.03 19.45
C PHE A 272 8.68 -21.94 19.47
N ILE A 273 9.32 -21.56 18.37
CA ILE A 273 10.78 -21.39 18.30
C ILE A 273 11.26 -20.26 19.20
N GLU A 274 10.56 -19.10 19.20
CA GLU A 274 10.91 -17.95 20.05
C GLU A 274 10.91 -18.31 21.54
N GLU A 275 9.90 -19.02 22.01
CA GLU A 275 9.86 -19.45 23.41
C GLU A 275 10.85 -20.59 23.71
N THR A 276 11.04 -21.54 22.78
CA THR A 276 12.06 -22.56 22.88
C THR A 276 13.45 -21.93 23.02
N HIS A 277 13.72 -20.83 22.29
CA HIS A 277 14.98 -20.11 22.42
C HIS A 277 15.21 -19.56 23.85
N SER A 278 14.14 -19.06 24.47
CA SER A 278 14.19 -18.56 25.86
C SER A 278 14.39 -19.68 26.89
N ILE A 279 13.91 -20.90 26.61
CA ILE A 279 14.01 -22.06 27.51
C ILE A 279 15.32 -22.82 27.27
N ASP A 280 15.63 -23.13 26.02
CA ASP A 280 16.78 -23.88 25.53
C ASP A 280 17.25 -23.33 24.18
N SER A 281 18.19 -22.40 24.22
CA SER A 281 18.73 -21.75 23.03
C SER A 281 19.41 -22.73 22.08
N ALA A 282 20.07 -23.78 22.60
CA ALA A 282 20.72 -24.77 21.75
C ALA A 282 19.69 -25.61 20.99
N LEU A 283 18.60 -26.00 21.64
CA LEU A 283 17.51 -26.68 20.97
C LEU A 283 16.86 -25.78 19.90
N ALA A 284 16.63 -24.50 20.17
CA ALA A 284 16.05 -23.58 19.18
C ALA A 284 16.93 -23.50 17.92
N GLN A 285 18.26 -23.48 18.06
CA GLN A 285 19.16 -23.51 16.90
C GLN A 285 19.05 -24.85 16.12
N GLU A 286 18.91 -25.99 16.80
CA GLU A 286 18.63 -27.27 16.13
C GLU A 286 17.30 -27.25 15.35
N LEU A 287 16.25 -26.62 15.93
CA LEU A 287 14.95 -26.48 15.25
C LEU A 287 15.05 -25.60 14.03
N LEU A 288 15.80 -24.50 14.08
CA LEU A 288 16.06 -23.63 12.93
C LEU A 288 16.85 -24.36 11.83
N ASP A 289 17.82 -25.21 12.19
CA ASP A 289 18.53 -26.05 11.22
C ASP A 289 17.60 -27.07 10.56
N GLN A 290 16.64 -27.62 11.29
CA GLN A 290 15.59 -28.47 10.71
C GLN A 290 14.68 -27.66 9.78
N CYS A 291 14.29 -26.43 10.14
CA CYS A 291 13.52 -25.54 9.26
C CYS A 291 14.25 -25.26 7.95
N ALA A 292 15.55 -25.00 7.99
CA ALA A 292 16.36 -24.74 6.80
C ALA A 292 16.40 -25.94 5.83
N GLN A 293 16.29 -27.17 6.36
CA GLN A 293 16.28 -28.41 5.58
C GLN A 293 14.86 -28.85 5.19
N HIS A 294 13.83 -28.29 5.79
CA HIS A 294 12.44 -28.67 5.54
C HIS A 294 11.93 -28.10 4.23
N SER A 295 11.23 -28.91 3.44
CA SER A 295 10.76 -28.55 2.09
C SER A 295 9.93 -27.26 2.04
N GLU A 296 9.23 -26.91 3.11
CA GLU A 296 8.32 -25.77 3.19
C GLU A 296 8.79 -24.68 4.15
N LEU A 297 9.28 -25.04 5.35
CA LEU A 297 9.68 -24.06 6.36
C LEU A 297 10.90 -23.23 5.93
N ARG A 298 11.73 -23.77 5.03
CA ARG A 298 12.88 -23.04 4.46
C ARG A 298 12.47 -21.73 3.78
N PHE A 299 11.28 -21.67 3.18
CA PHE A 299 10.78 -20.45 2.53
C PHE A 299 10.42 -19.34 3.53
N GLU A 300 10.15 -19.69 4.78
CA GLU A 300 9.79 -18.76 5.84
C GLU A 300 10.93 -18.56 6.86
N LEU A 301 12.11 -19.11 6.60
CA LEU A 301 13.19 -19.21 7.58
C LEU A 301 13.56 -17.87 8.22
N VAL A 302 13.65 -16.81 7.43
CA VAL A 302 13.94 -15.45 7.94
C VAL A 302 12.90 -15.03 8.98
N ASN A 303 11.63 -15.31 8.74
CA ASN A 303 10.52 -14.96 9.64
C ASN A 303 10.46 -15.85 10.90
N LEU A 304 11.09 -17.03 10.86
CA LEU A 304 11.07 -17.98 11.97
C LEU A 304 12.14 -17.69 13.03
N HIS A 305 13.17 -16.90 12.70
CA HIS A 305 14.21 -16.56 13.66
C HIS A 305 13.68 -15.68 14.81
N PRO A 306 14.14 -15.87 16.04
CA PRO A 306 13.91 -14.95 17.15
C PRO A 306 14.71 -13.67 16.90
N TRP A 307 14.03 -12.65 16.40
CA TRP A 307 14.66 -11.41 15.91
C TRP A 307 15.43 -10.62 16.99
N GLN A 308 15.13 -10.85 18.26
CA GLN A 308 15.78 -10.15 19.36
C GLN A 308 17.24 -10.56 19.58
N GLU A 309 17.65 -11.74 19.11
CA GLU A 309 18.98 -12.32 19.31
C GLU A 309 19.56 -12.87 18.00
N PHE A 310 19.28 -12.25 16.88
CA PHE A 310 19.77 -12.68 15.57
C PHE A 310 21.31 -12.51 15.49
N THR A 311 22.01 -13.57 15.15
CA THR A 311 23.47 -13.65 15.15
C THR A 311 24.04 -13.84 13.74
N GLU A 312 25.37 -13.81 13.61
CA GLU A 312 26.04 -14.15 12.34
C GLU A 312 25.78 -15.61 11.90
N ILE A 313 25.61 -16.54 12.85
CA ILE A 313 25.25 -17.94 12.53
C ILE A 313 23.85 -18.01 11.89
N ASP A 314 22.93 -17.21 12.38
CA ASP A 314 21.57 -17.13 11.83
C ASP A 314 21.60 -16.50 10.43
N LEU A 315 22.44 -15.48 10.23
CA LEU A 315 22.67 -14.89 8.92
C LEU A 315 23.26 -15.90 7.93
N ASP A 316 24.28 -16.68 8.35
CA ASP A 316 24.88 -17.71 7.49
C ASP A 316 23.84 -18.77 7.09
N ARG A 317 22.99 -19.19 8.03
CA ARG A 317 21.88 -20.10 7.74
C ARG A 317 20.91 -19.52 6.70
N CYS A 318 20.49 -18.28 6.87
CA CYS A 318 19.62 -17.60 5.90
C CYS A 318 20.31 -17.43 4.55
N MET A 319 21.55 -16.96 4.54
CA MET A 319 22.31 -16.75 3.30
C MET A 319 22.58 -18.04 2.52
N SER A 320 22.73 -19.17 3.20
CA SER A 320 22.91 -20.46 2.53
C SER A 320 21.72 -20.85 1.63
N LEU A 321 20.52 -20.36 1.93
CA LEU A 321 19.32 -20.62 1.15
C LEU A 321 19.16 -19.69 -0.06
N LEU A 322 19.86 -18.55 -0.11
CA LEU A 322 19.77 -17.63 -1.24
C LEU A 322 20.25 -18.22 -2.57
N ASP A 323 21.02 -19.31 -2.53
CA ASP A 323 21.47 -20.00 -3.74
C ASP A 323 20.36 -20.88 -4.35
N ASP A 324 19.30 -21.17 -3.61
CA ASP A 324 18.11 -21.86 -4.10
C ASP A 324 17.24 -20.90 -4.91
N SER A 325 16.93 -21.25 -6.17
CA SER A 325 16.11 -20.44 -7.07
C SER A 325 14.66 -20.24 -6.62
N ASP A 326 14.16 -21.12 -5.75
CA ASP A 326 12.79 -21.07 -5.25
C ASP A 326 12.64 -20.07 -4.10
N ILE A 327 13.75 -19.65 -3.48
CA ILE A 327 13.74 -18.67 -2.36
C ILE A 327 13.56 -17.26 -2.89
N GLN A 328 12.56 -16.58 -2.38
CA GLN A 328 12.24 -15.21 -2.79
C GLN A 328 13.06 -14.17 -2.02
N PRO A 329 13.77 -13.26 -2.68
CA PRO A 329 14.64 -12.28 -2.03
C PRO A 329 13.93 -11.32 -1.07
N HIS A 330 12.64 -11.00 -1.29
CA HIS A 330 11.91 -9.97 -0.54
C HIS A 330 11.89 -10.20 0.98
N MET A 331 11.97 -11.45 1.44
CA MET A 331 11.98 -11.76 2.87
C MET A 331 13.25 -11.30 3.59
N TYR A 332 14.35 -11.14 2.85
CA TYR A 332 15.64 -10.75 3.40
C TYR A 332 15.77 -9.24 3.63
N GLY A 333 14.88 -8.46 3.06
CA GLY A 333 14.89 -6.99 3.23
C GLY A 333 14.88 -6.59 4.70
N ALA A 334 14.08 -7.27 5.52
CA ALA A 334 14.00 -7.01 6.97
C ALA A 334 15.36 -7.12 7.69
N ILE A 335 16.27 -7.98 7.23
CA ILE A 335 17.62 -8.13 7.82
C ILE A 335 18.48 -6.90 7.51
N LEU A 336 18.28 -6.25 6.37
CA LEU A 336 19.08 -5.10 5.94
C LEU A 336 18.73 -3.81 6.69
N TRP A 337 17.46 -3.62 7.08
CA TRP A 337 17.00 -2.36 7.68
C TRP A 337 16.56 -2.48 9.16
N GLY A 338 16.21 -3.68 9.64
CA GLY A 338 15.64 -3.86 10.98
C GLY A 338 16.64 -3.53 12.10
N GLU A 339 16.20 -2.75 13.10
CA GLU A 339 17.04 -2.38 14.27
C GLU A 339 17.59 -3.59 15.03
N GLN A 340 16.83 -4.68 15.06
CA GLN A 340 17.24 -5.94 15.70
C GLN A 340 18.47 -6.58 15.04
N PHE A 341 18.83 -6.18 13.84
CA PHE A 341 20.01 -6.63 13.11
C PHE A 341 21.18 -5.65 13.19
N SER A 342 21.06 -4.57 13.97
CA SER A 342 22.09 -3.54 14.13
C SER A 342 23.40 -4.10 14.73
N ASN A 343 23.36 -5.26 15.40
CA ASN A 343 24.53 -5.94 15.95
C ASN A 343 25.34 -6.72 14.89
N LEU A 344 24.82 -6.89 13.68
CA LEU A 344 25.57 -7.54 12.61
C LEU A 344 26.70 -6.61 12.12
N PRO A 345 27.90 -7.13 11.88
CA PRO A 345 28.97 -6.36 11.27
C PRO A 345 28.55 -5.80 9.90
N GLU A 346 28.89 -4.54 9.62
CA GLU A 346 28.56 -3.89 8.35
C GLU A 346 29.01 -4.73 7.13
N SER A 347 30.17 -5.37 7.23
CA SER A 347 30.69 -6.27 6.18
C SER A 347 29.74 -7.42 5.84
N ARG A 348 29.02 -7.94 6.86
CA ARG A 348 28.06 -9.05 6.67
C ARG A 348 26.76 -8.56 6.05
N VAL A 349 26.32 -7.35 6.43
CA VAL A 349 25.16 -6.68 5.81
C VAL A 349 25.45 -6.40 4.34
N LEU A 350 26.66 -5.94 4.03
CA LEU A 350 27.12 -5.71 2.65
C LEU A 350 27.16 -7.00 1.83
N GLU A 351 27.67 -8.10 2.41
CA GLU A 351 27.67 -9.40 1.74
C GLU A 351 26.26 -9.87 1.40
N LEU A 352 25.31 -9.74 2.34
CA LEU A 352 23.91 -10.07 2.09
C LEU A 352 23.34 -9.21 0.94
N ALA A 353 23.56 -7.89 0.98
CA ALA A 353 23.04 -6.98 -0.05
C ALA A 353 23.62 -7.31 -1.44
N GLN A 354 24.93 -7.62 -1.53
CA GLN A 354 25.56 -8.05 -2.78
C GLN A 354 24.98 -9.35 -3.33
N ARG A 355 24.73 -10.34 -2.45
CA ARG A 355 24.08 -11.59 -2.85
C ARG A 355 22.65 -11.35 -3.35
N LEU A 356 21.90 -10.47 -2.68
CA LEU A 356 20.55 -10.09 -3.11
C LEU A 356 20.57 -9.45 -4.49
N LEU A 357 21.48 -8.51 -4.77
CA LEU A 357 21.62 -7.88 -6.09
C LEU A 357 21.89 -8.89 -7.22
N SER A 358 22.46 -10.04 -6.92
CA SER A 358 22.66 -11.11 -7.90
C SER A 358 21.40 -11.94 -8.20
N LYS A 359 20.29 -11.72 -7.50
CA LYS A 359 19.04 -12.47 -7.63
C LYS A 359 17.99 -11.65 -8.40
N PRO A 360 17.04 -12.31 -9.08
CA PRO A 360 15.92 -11.61 -9.71
C PRO A 360 15.16 -10.78 -8.66
N ASN A 361 14.87 -9.51 -8.97
CA ASN A 361 14.22 -8.54 -8.10
C ASN A 361 14.96 -8.23 -6.78
N GLY A 362 16.22 -8.61 -6.67
CA GLY A 362 17.02 -8.31 -5.48
C GLY A 362 17.38 -6.83 -5.36
N ASP A 363 17.45 -6.10 -6.46
CA ASP A 363 17.58 -4.65 -6.55
C ASP A 363 16.43 -3.92 -5.83
N GLU A 364 15.18 -4.35 -6.01
CA GLU A 364 14.02 -3.80 -5.31
C GLU A 364 14.16 -3.98 -3.80
N VAL A 365 14.51 -5.19 -3.36
CA VAL A 365 14.68 -5.50 -1.94
C VAL A 365 15.78 -4.64 -1.29
N VAL A 366 16.88 -4.42 -2.00
CA VAL A 366 17.98 -3.59 -1.51
C VAL A 366 17.56 -2.12 -1.43
N LEU A 367 16.90 -1.58 -2.47
CA LEU A 367 16.39 -0.20 -2.47
C LEU A 367 15.39 0.04 -1.34
N GLU A 368 14.39 -0.82 -1.19
CA GLU A 368 13.40 -0.73 -0.11
C GLU A 368 14.08 -0.77 1.27
N ALA A 369 14.98 -1.72 1.47
CA ALA A 369 15.66 -1.89 2.74
C ALA A 369 16.52 -0.67 3.11
N LEU A 370 17.29 -0.14 2.17
CA LEU A 370 18.11 1.06 2.39
C LEU A 370 17.25 2.31 2.61
N SER A 371 16.14 2.44 1.88
CA SER A 371 15.17 3.52 2.08
C SER A 371 14.54 3.47 3.48
N MET A 372 14.15 2.29 3.96
CA MET A 372 13.63 2.10 5.32
C MET A 372 14.70 2.45 6.38
N LYS A 373 15.94 2.04 6.18
CA LYS A 373 17.06 2.39 7.07
C LYS A 373 17.30 3.90 7.17
N LEU A 374 17.06 4.63 6.08
CA LEU A 374 17.12 6.10 6.06
C LEU A 374 15.90 6.73 6.75
N ALA A 375 14.72 6.04 6.76
CA ALA A 375 13.51 6.58 7.36
C ALA A 375 13.51 6.56 8.89
N ASP A 376 14.13 5.55 9.50
CA ASP A 376 14.08 5.32 10.95
C ASP A 376 14.80 6.38 11.79
N LYS A 377 15.69 7.16 11.18
CA LYS A 377 16.60 8.02 11.95
C LYS A 377 16.34 9.54 11.87
N GLY A 378 15.41 9.99 11.05
CA GLY A 378 15.03 11.42 10.92
C GLY A 378 16.00 12.29 10.11
N ASP A 379 15.55 13.48 9.79
CA ASP A 379 15.88 14.28 8.60
C ASP A 379 17.31 14.82 8.41
N ALA A 380 18.27 14.73 9.29
CA ALA A 380 19.40 15.66 9.11
C ALA A 380 20.80 15.07 9.19
N THR A 381 20.99 13.85 9.68
CA THR A 381 22.33 13.34 9.99
C THR A 381 22.62 11.93 9.49
N ASP A 382 21.67 11.29 8.84
CA ASP A 382 21.79 9.89 8.46
C ASP A 382 22.40 9.69 7.10
N THR A 383 23.66 9.40 7.14
CA THR A 383 24.41 8.99 5.97
C THR A 383 24.50 7.47 5.95
N LEU A 384 24.14 6.89 4.83
CA LEU A 384 24.61 5.55 4.51
C LEU A 384 26.14 5.56 4.44
N GLY A 385 26.80 4.59 5.04
CA GLY A 385 28.25 4.40 4.86
C GLY A 385 28.60 4.27 3.38
N LEU A 386 29.85 4.61 3.02
CA LEU A 386 30.31 4.63 1.62
C LEU A 386 29.96 3.34 0.88
N ALA A 387 30.18 2.19 1.49
CA ALA A 387 29.93 0.89 0.88
C ALA A 387 28.42 0.62 0.66
N LEU A 388 27.55 1.03 1.58
CA LEU A 388 26.08 0.93 1.40
C LEU A 388 25.59 1.88 0.32
N ARG A 389 26.19 3.06 0.16
CA ARG A 389 25.90 3.98 -0.95
C ARG A 389 26.28 3.36 -2.30
N THR A 390 27.45 2.71 -2.39
CA THR A 390 27.86 1.96 -3.60
C THR A 390 26.81 0.91 -3.98
N ILE A 391 26.35 0.12 -3.01
CA ILE A 391 25.33 -0.92 -3.25
C ILE A 391 24.00 -0.30 -3.62
N GLY A 392 23.61 0.78 -2.95
CA GLY A 392 22.35 1.48 -3.23
C GLY A 392 22.27 2.01 -4.65
N ILE A 393 23.33 2.69 -5.11
CA ILE A 393 23.37 3.20 -6.48
C ILE A 393 23.44 2.07 -7.52
N SER A 394 24.13 0.97 -7.21
CA SER A 394 24.15 -0.22 -8.07
C SER A 394 22.76 -0.86 -8.19
N ALA A 395 21.99 -0.91 -7.08
CA ALA A 395 20.61 -1.36 -7.09
C ALA A 395 19.71 -0.45 -7.95
N ALA A 396 19.88 0.87 -7.81
CA ALA A 396 19.15 1.86 -8.60
C ALA A 396 19.44 1.71 -10.11
N ILE A 397 20.71 1.53 -10.49
CA ILE A 397 21.13 1.29 -11.88
C ILE A 397 20.45 0.02 -12.43
N GLN A 398 20.51 -1.10 -11.70
CA GLN A 398 19.92 -2.36 -12.14
C GLN A 398 18.41 -2.24 -12.29
N ARG A 399 17.74 -1.60 -11.33
CA ARG A 399 16.28 -1.39 -11.36
C ARG A 399 15.88 -0.54 -12.55
N PHE A 400 16.54 0.59 -12.75
CA PHE A 400 16.22 1.52 -13.82
C PHE A 400 16.45 0.92 -15.22
N GLN A 401 17.52 0.13 -15.40
CA GLN A 401 17.79 -0.58 -16.65
C GLN A 401 16.77 -1.69 -16.94
N ARG A 402 16.26 -2.37 -15.90
CA ARG A 402 15.32 -3.47 -16.06
C ARG A 402 13.91 -2.99 -16.40
N ASP A 403 13.42 -1.99 -15.70
CA ASP A 403 12.05 -1.49 -15.87
C ASP A 403 11.96 -0.01 -15.45
N HIS A 404 12.11 0.86 -16.43
CA HIS A 404 12.04 2.31 -16.28
C HIS A 404 10.63 2.87 -16.44
N ASN A 405 9.61 2.01 -16.67
CA ASN A 405 8.20 2.37 -16.85
C ASN A 405 7.28 1.79 -15.78
N ASP A 406 7.83 1.26 -14.69
CA ASP A 406 7.02 0.77 -13.59
C ASP A 406 6.39 1.96 -12.84
N LEU A 407 5.06 2.01 -12.87
CA LEU A 407 4.24 3.02 -12.20
C LEU A 407 4.05 2.77 -10.68
N GLY A 408 4.88 1.93 -10.07
CA GLY A 408 4.83 1.61 -8.64
C GLY A 408 5.42 2.71 -7.76
N GLY A 409 4.66 3.71 -7.37
CA GLY A 409 5.09 4.90 -6.61
C GLY A 409 5.86 4.64 -5.31
N TYR A 410 5.85 3.43 -4.74
CA TYR A 410 6.65 3.10 -3.56
C TYR A 410 8.13 2.90 -3.89
N LEU A 411 8.45 2.24 -5.00
CA LEU A 411 9.84 2.05 -5.45
C LEU A 411 10.46 3.36 -5.94
N ASP A 412 9.67 4.24 -6.51
CA ASP A 412 10.08 5.59 -6.89
C ASP A 412 10.57 6.38 -5.67
N TYR A 413 9.77 6.40 -4.61
CA TYR A 413 10.15 6.99 -3.33
C TYR A 413 11.40 6.34 -2.70
N ALA A 414 11.52 5.01 -2.78
CA ALA A 414 12.69 4.32 -2.24
C ALA A 414 13.97 4.67 -3.02
N MET A 415 13.88 4.74 -4.34
CA MET A 415 14.99 5.14 -5.22
C MET A 415 15.39 6.60 -4.98
N GLU A 416 14.42 7.52 -4.91
CA GLU A 416 14.65 8.93 -4.59
C GLU A 416 15.53 9.09 -3.34
N ARG A 417 15.14 8.44 -2.24
CA ARG A 417 15.86 8.54 -0.97
C ARG A 417 17.27 7.99 -1.03
N VAL A 418 17.45 6.83 -1.67
CA VAL A 418 18.77 6.18 -1.81
C VAL A 418 19.69 7.00 -2.70
N ILE A 419 19.18 7.55 -3.80
CA ILE A 419 19.94 8.42 -4.71
C ILE A 419 20.30 9.73 -4.01
N ASP A 420 19.37 10.39 -3.32
CA ASP A 420 19.66 11.61 -2.55
C ASP A 420 20.78 11.36 -1.52
N ALA A 421 20.62 10.30 -0.71
CA ALA A 421 21.64 9.94 0.29
C ALA A 421 23.01 9.58 -0.31
N THR A 422 23.05 9.16 -1.57
CA THR A 422 24.31 8.84 -2.28
C THR A 422 24.95 10.07 -2.91
N LEU A 423 24.14 10.90 -3.57
CA LEU A 423 24.65 12.05 -4.35
C LEU A 423 25.06 13.23 -3.45
N ARG A 424 24.39 13.39 -2.30
CA ARG A 424 24.63 14.49 -1.35
C ARG A 424 26.05 14.50 -0.77
N PHE A 425 26.68 13.34 -0.63
CA PHE A 425 27.97 13.21 0.06
C PHE A 425 29.11 12.86 -0.90
N ASP A 426 30.33 13.29 -0.56
CA ASP A 426 31.55 12.97 -1.32
C ASP A 426 31.82 11.46 -1.38
N GLY A 427 32.51 11.05 -2.42
CA GLY A 427 32.82 9.66 -2.72
C GLY A 427 31.85 9.02 -3.71
N ASN A 428 32.16 7.82 -4.16
CA ASN A 428 31.37 7.10 -5.19
C ASN A 428 31.29 7.84 -6.54
N GLU A 429 32.26 8.60 -6.91
CA GLU A 429 32.20 9.45 -8.11
C GLU A 429 32.06 8.62 -9.41
N ALA A 430 32.63 7.42 -9.44
CA ALA A 430 32.51 6.53 -10.59
C ALA A 430 31.06 6.02 -10.73
N GLU A 431 30.47 5.59 -9.63
CA GLU A 431 29.10 5.07 -9.57
C GLU A 431 28.07 6.18 -9.83
N LYS A 432 28.30 7.40 -9.34
CA LYS A 432 27.46 8.57 -9.64
C LYS A 432 27.45 8.88 -11.14
N LEU A 433 28.61 8.84 -11.78
CA LEU A 433 28.71 9.03 -13.23
C LEU A 433 28.08 7.87 -14.00
N GLU A 434 28.20 6.64 -13.53
CA GLU A 434 27.54 5.47 -14.11
C GLU A 434 26.02 5.61 -14.04
N TRP A 435 25.47 6.03 -12.88
CA TRP A 435 24.05 6.32 -12.72
C TRP A 435 23.57 7.38 -13.71
N LEU A 436 24.28 8.52 -13.79
CA LEU A 436 23.96 9.58 -14.74
C LEU A 436 23.97 9.08 -16.19
N ASN A 437 24.98 8.29 -16.55
CA ASN A 437 25.08 7.70 -17.89
C ASN A 437 23.94 6.73 -18.16
N THR A 438 23.49 5.98 -17.15
CA THR A 438 22.35 5.06 -17.26
C THR A 438 21.07 5.81 -17.56
N ILE A 439 20.80 6.94 -16.87
CA ILE A 439 19.63 7.78 -17.15
C ILE A 439 19.62 8.18 -18.63
N PHE A 440 20.70 8.77 -19.12
CA PHE A 440 20.74 9.27 -20.50
C PHE A 440 20.77 8.15 -21.56
N ALA A 441 21.31 6.97 -21.25
CA ALA A 441 21.20 5.81 -22.11
C ALA A 441 19.73 5.38 -22.31
N VAL A 442 18.97 5.32 -21.23
CA VAL A 442 17.54 5.00 -21.27
C VAL A 442 16.72 6.09 -21.99
N VAL A 443 17.02 7.38 -21.72
CA VAL A 443 16.41 8.52 -22.45
C VAL A 443 16.64 8.39 -23.96
N ASP A 444 17.85 8.08 -24.38
CA ASP A 444 18.20 7.92 -25.79
C ASP A 444 17.52 6.72 -26.45
N GLU A 445 17.37 5.60 -25.72
CA GLU A 445 16.73 4.37 -26.20
C GLU A 445 15.19 4.54 -26.33
N HIS A 446 14.56 5.23 -25.38
CA HIS A 446 13.11 5.38 -25.31
C HIS A 446 12.58 6.71 -25.85
N PHE A 447 13.33 7.39 -26.68
CA PHE A 447 12.95 8.63 -27.37
C PHE A 447 12.53 9.77 -26.43
N GLY A 448 13.08 9.81 -25.21
CA GLY A 448 12.78 10.83 -24.23
C GLY A 448 11.50 10.57 -23.39
N TYR A 449 10.84 9.42 -23.57
CA TYR A 449 9.65 9.07 -22.78
C TYR A 449 10.01 8.22 -21.57
N ILE A 450 10.17 8.86 -20.43
CA ILE A 450 10.32 8.21 -19.13
C ILE A 450 9.28 8.78 -18.20
N TYR A 451 8.39 7.95 -17.69
CA TYR A 451 7.24 8.34 -16.85
C TYR A 451 7.37 7.89 -15.39
N SER A 452 8.52 7.31 -15.04
CA SER A 452 8.79 6.80 -13.70
C SER A 452 10.11 7.35 -13.18
N PHE A 453 10.28 7.33 -11.86
CA PHE A 453 11.49 7.80 -11.18
C PHE A 453 11.82 9.29 -11.40
N GLU A 454 10.80 10.12 -11.65
CA GLU A 454 10.96 11.56 -11.89
C GLU A 454 11.68 12.25 -10.73
N ASP A 455 11.35 11.91 -9.48
CA ASP A 455 11.97 12.50 -8.29
C ASP A 455 13.44 12.10 -8.16
N ALA A 456 13.80 10.84 -8.41
CA ALA A 456 15.19 10.38 -8.38
C ALA A 456 16.05 11.06 -9.48
N ILE A 457 15.48 11.24 -10.67
CA ILE A 457 16.13 11.95 -11.77
C ILE A 457 16.26 13.45 -11.46
N GLY A 458 15.21 14.07 -10.91
CA GLY A 458 15.22 15.48 -10.50
C GLY A 458 16.26 15.76 -9.42
N ILE A 459 16.40 14.87 -8.44
CA ILE A 459 17.45 14.93 -7.41
C ILE A 459 18.85 14.79 -8.05
N THR A 460 18.98 13.90 -9.04
CA THR A 460 20.24 13.77 -9.78
C THR A 460 20.61 15.08 -10.48
N ALA A 461 19.66 15.73 -11.12
CA ALA A 461 19.88 17.04 -11.73
C ALA A 461 20.28 18.12 -10.68
N ALA A 462 19.64 18.11 -9.50
CA ALA A 462 19.94 19.04 -8.42
C ALA A 462 21.35 18.87 -7.83
N TRP A 463 21.80 17.61 -7.62
CA TRP A 463 23.13 17.33 -7.03
C TRP A 463 24.27 17.30 -8.03
N MET A 464 24.00 17.02 -9.32
CA MET A 464 24.99 16.95 -10.41
C MET A 464 24.62 17.90 -11.57
N PRO A 465 24.34 19.17 -11.31
CA PRO A 465 23.71 20.05 -12.29
C PRO A 465 24.58 20.27 -13.54
N LYS A 466 25.89 20.43 -13.38
CA LYS A 466 26.80 20.68 -14.49
C LYS A 466 26.97 19.45 -15.40
N GLU A 467 27.13 18.30 -14.79
CA GLU A 467 27.24 17.01 -15.48
C GLU A 467 25.93 16.67 -16.18
N PHE A 468 24.79 16.89 -15.51
CA PHE A 468 23.46 16.65 -16.06
C PHE A 468 23.20 17.54 -17.29
N LEU A 469 23.39 18.86 -17.14
CA LEU A 469 23.24 19.81 -18.25
C LEU A 469 24.19 19.50 -19.41
N SER A 470 25.45 19.17 -19.13
CA SER A 470 26.39 18.79 -20.18
C SER A 470 25.91 17.59 -20.98
N ARG A 471 25.32 16.59 -20.31
CA ARG A 471 24.77 15.41 -20.99
C ARG A 471 23.58 15.71 -21.90
N ILE A 472 22.73 16.69 -21.54
CA ILE A 472 21.60 17.08 -22.40
C ILE A 472 22.08 17.58 -23.75
N PHE A 473 23.14 18.38 -23.76
CA PHE A 473 23.64 19.07 -24.96
C PHE A 473 24.84 18.36 -25.66
N ASP A 474 25.29 17.22 -25.12
CA ASP A 474 26.31 16.38 -25.73
C ASP A 474 25.68 15.36 -26.70
N GLY A 475 26.52 14.86 -27.64
CA GLY A 475 26.16 13.77 -28.53
C GLY A 475 25.69 14.22 -29.91
N THR A 476 25.02 13.32 -30.63
CA THR A 476 24.45 13.60 -31.97
C THR A 476 23.22 14.49 -31.87
N GLU A 477 22.87 15.17 -32.97
CA GLU A 477 21.67 16.01 -33.05
C GLU A 477 20.38 15.24 -32.64
N ASP A 478 20.28 13.99 -33.03
CA ASP A 478 19.18 13.09 -32.72
C ASP A 478 19.10 12.79 -31.21
N GLN A 479 20.22 12.57 -30.54
CA GLN A 479 20.31 12.39 -29.10
C GLN A 479 19.94 13.68 -28.34
N GLN A 480 20.45 14.80 -28.79
CA GLN A 480 20.11 16.10 -28.20
C GLN A 480 18.61 16.39 -28.28
N GLN A 481 17.97 16.13 -29.43
CA GLN A 481 16.52 16.31 -29.58
C GLN A 481 15.73 15.42 -28.59
N ARG A 482 16.10 14.15 -28.41
CA ARG A 482 15.44 13.25 -27.43
C ARG A 482 15.60 13.76 -26.01
N ARG A 483 16.81 14.18 -25.64
CA ARG A 483 17.12 14.69 -24.30
C ARG A 483 16.47 16.04 -24.03
N LEU A 484 16.33 16.90 -25.04
CA LEU A 484 15.55 18.14 -24.94
C LEU A 484 14.06 17.85 -24.77
N HIS A 485 13.52 16.84 -25.45
CA HIS A 485 12.14 16.40 -25.23
C HIS A 485 11.94 15.89 -23.79
N PHE A 486 12.88 15.13 -23.26
CA PHE A 486 12.85 14.61 -21.89
C PHE A 486 12.82 15.70 -20.81
N ILE A 487 13.49 16.82 -21.02
CA ILE A 487 13.50 17.94 -20.07
C ILE A 487 12.34 18.91 -20.26
N ASN A 488 11.56 18.76 -21.30
CA ASN A 488 10.45 19.67 -21.60
C ASN A 488 9.36 19.51 -20.52
N HIS A 489 8.98 20.60 -19.90
CA HIS A 489 7.95 20.63 -18.86
C HIS A 489 6.57 20.55 -19.49
N ASP A 490 5.70 19.71 -18.94
CA ASP A 490 4.25 19.79 -19.18
C ASP A 490 3.46 19.73 -17.87
N ASP A 491 2.15 19.96 -17.92
CA ASP A 491 1.31 19.96 -16.69
C ASP A 491 1.18 18.57 -16.04
N SER A 492 1.63 17.50 -16.69
CA SER A 492 1.57 16.13 -16.21
C SER A 492 2.90 15.62 -15.64
N HIS A 493 4.03 16.24 -16.03
CA HIS A 493 5.38 15.81 -15.66
C HIS A 493 6.25 17.01 -15.25
N GLN A 494 7.02 16.85 -14.16
CA GLN A 494 7.99 17.86 -13.75
C GLN A 494 9.30 17.65 -14.48
N SER A 495 9.79 18.70 -15.14
CA SER A 495 11.13 18.68 -15.73
C SER A 495 12.20 18.47 -14.66
N PRO A 496 13.20 17.58 -14.89
CA PRO A 496 14.34 17.44 -13.99
C PRO A 496 15.10 18.76 -13.77
N ILE A 497 15.16 19.62 -14.78
CA ILE A 497 15.81 20.95 -14.70
C ILE A 497 15.16 21.85 -13.66
N ALA A 498 13.85 21.70 -13.41
CA ALA A 498 13.14 22.49 -12.41
C ALA A 498 13.65 22.31 -10.96
N LYS A 499 14.43 21.26 -10.70
CA LYS A 499 15.09 21.01 -9.41
C LYS A 499 16.48 21.66 -9.30
N ILE A 500 17.03 22.19 -10.40
CA ILE A 500 18.33 22.88 -10.41
C ILE A 500 18.14 24.33 -9.98
N ASP A 501 19.02 24.82 -9.11
CA ASP A 501 19.05 26.23 -8.72
C ASP A 501 19.21 27.14 -9.95
N VAL A 502 18.38 28.17 -10.04
CA VAL A 502 18.32 29.05 -11.21
C VAL A 502 19.65 29.78 -11.45
N ASP A 503 20.41 30.11 -10.42
CA ASP A 503 21.72 30.74 -10.56
C ASP A 503 22.72 29.82 -11.24
N ILE A 504 22.65 28.51 -10.97
CA ILE A 504 23.47 27.50 -11.65
C ILE A 504 23.06 27.39 -13.13
N LEU A 505 21.77 27.40 -13.43
CA LEU A 505 21.26 27.40 -14.81
C LEU A 505 21.76 28.64 -15.58
N ILE A 506 21.66 29.82 -14.99
CA ILE A 506 22.12 31.10 -15.57
C ILE A 506 23.62 31.07 -15.82
N GLU A 507 24.42 30.65 -14.82
CA GLU A 507 25.86 30.54 -14.94
C GLU A 507 26.28 29.57 -16.06
N TRP A 508 25.61 28.42 -16.10
CA TRP A 508 25.89 27.40 -17.14
C TRP A 508 25.56 27.91 -18.54
N CYS A 509 24.39 28.56 -18.73
CA CYS A 509 24.02 29.17 -20.00
C CYS A 509 25.01 30.26 -20.46
N ARG A 510 25.53 31.04 -19.51
CA ARG A 510 26.55 32.08 -19.81
C ARG A 510 27.88 31.49 -20.26
N THR A 511 28.25 30.34 -19.77
CA THR A 511 29.52 29.67 -20.15
C THR A 511 29.42 28.97 -21.49
N THR A 512 28.22 28.63 -21.93
CA THR A 512 27.94 27.96 -23.19
C THR A 512 27.86 28.99 -24.32
N LYS A 513 28.59 28.75 -25.42
CA LYS A 513 28.68 29.70 -26.54
C LYS A 513 27.46 29.68 -27.48
N ASP A 514 26.54 28.71 -27.31
CA ASP A 514 25.35 28.58 -28.14
C ASP A 514 24.19 29.42 -27.60
N PRO A 515 23.70 30.43 -28.33
CA PRO A 515 22.57 31.24 -27.88
C PRO A 515 21.27 30.45 -27.74
N GLN A 516 21.08 29.33 -28.45
CA GLN A 516 19.87 28.52 -28.40
C GLN A 516 19.71 27.77 -27.07
N VAL A 517 20.80 27.61 -26.33
CA VAL A 517 20.78 26.96 -25.01
C VAL A 517 19.81 27.64 -24.04
N TRP A 518 19.72 28.97 -24.07
CA TRP A 518 18.80 29.70 -23.19
C TRP A 518 17.33 29.32 -23.44
N ALA A 519 16.92 29.22 -24.69
CA ALA A 519 15.58 28.78 -25.06
C ALA A 519 15.34 27.31 -24.67
N SER A 520 16.33 26.44 -24.92
CA SER A 520 16.22 25.02 -24.59
C SER A 520 16.14 24.78 -23.07
N VAL A 521 16.90 25.50 -22.25
CA VAL A 521 16.80 25.41 -20.78
C VAL A 521 15.48 26.00 -20.27
N ALA A 522 14.99 27.07 -20.91
CA ALA A 522 13.72 27.69 -20.55
C ALA A 522 12.52 26.72 -20.63
N SER A 523 12.57 25.72 -21.52
CA SER A 523 11.50 24.74 -21.66
C SER A 523 11.33 23.81 -20.43
N GLY A 524 12.36 23.70 -19.59
CA GLY A 524 12.33 22.88 -18.38
C GLY A 524 12.11 23.65 -17.08
N ILE A 525 11.97 24.97 -17.11
CA ILE A 525 11.79 25.80 -15.91
C ILE A 525 10.32 25.82 -15.48
N ASN A 526 10.06 25.69 -14.19
CA ASN A 526 8.72 25.91 -13.65
C ASN A 526 8.30 27.38 -13.79
N LEU A 527 7.24 27.62 -14.57
CA LEU A 527 6.83 28.98 -14.92
C LEU A 527 5.83 29.60 -13.97
N TRP A 528 4.93 28.79 -13.41
CA TRP A 528 3.73 29.31 -12.75
C TRP A 528 3.78 29.11 -11.25
N SER A 529 3.44 30.16 -10.50
CA SER A 529 3.20 30.11 -9.06
C SER A 529 1.81 30.62 -8.71
N LYS A 530 1.31 30.15 -7.54
CA LYS A 530 0.03 30.58 -7.00
C LYS A 530 0.13 30.66 -5.48
N ASP A 531 0.04 31.87 -4.93
CA ASP A 531 0.08 32.15 -3.49
C ASP A 531 -1.28 31.88 -2.81
N GLY A 532 -1.74 30.61 -2.83
CA GLY A 532 -3.04 30.19 -2.29
C GLY A 532 -4.13 30.04 -3.35
N GLU A 533 -5.26 29.39 -2.98
CA GLU A 533 -6.33 29.02 -3.93
C GLU A 533 -7.01 30.21 -4.63
N GLN A 534 -7.02 31.40 -4.01
CA GLN A 534 -7.69 32.59 -4.54
C GLN A 534 -6.72 33.63 -5.12
N SER A 535 -5.41 33.36 -5.11
CA SER A 535 -4.41 34.29 -5.64
C SER A 535 -4.31 34.18 -7.16
N PRO A 536 -4.00 35.30 -7.87
CA PRO A 536 -3.73 35.24 -9.30
C PRO A 536 -2.50 34.39 -9.59
N ILE A 537 -2.49 33.74 -10.74
CA ILE A 537 -1.29 33.07 -11.24
C ILE A 537 -0.26 34.14 -11.63
N CYS A 538 0.99 33.97 -11.23
CA CYS A 538 2.11 34.81 -11.63
C CYS A 538 3.28 33.95 -12.12
N LEU A 539 4.23 34.58 -12.81
CA LEU A 539 5.50 33.94 -13.12
C LEU A 539 6.28 33.71 -11.82
N GLN A 540 6.93 32.55 -11.69
CA GLN A 540 7.83 32.28 -10.58
C GLN A 540 9.05 33.22 -10.63
N ASP A 541 9.57 33.57 -9.48
CA ASP A 541 10.76 34.43 -9.38
C ASP A 541 11.94 33.87 -10.15
N ASP A 542 12.15 32.56 -10.13
CA ASP A 542 13.22 31.88 -10.86
C ASP A 542 13.04 32.00 -12.39
N ALA A 543 11.81 31.88 -12.90
CA ALA A 543 11.53 32.07 -14.31
C ALA A 543 11.79 33.54 -14.73
N LEU A 544 11.40 34.50 -13.88
CA LEU A 544 11.67 35.93 -14.12
C LEU A 544 13.18 36.24 -14.10
N ARG A 545 13.91 35.74 -13.09
CA ARG A 545 15.38 35.89 -12.98
C ARG A 545 16.11 35.29 -14.18
N PHE A 546 15.68 34.12 -14.65
CA PHE A 546 16.24 33.49 -15.83
C PHE A 546 16.00 34.31 -17.09
N LEU A 547 14.78 34.79 -17.29
CA LEU A 547 14.42 35.70 -18.39
C LEU A 547 15.26 36.98 -18.38
N GLU A 548 15.39 37.61 -17.21
CA GLU A 548 16.18 38.84 -17.04
C GLU A 548 17.67 38.63 -17.31
N ALA A 549 18.18 37.47 -16.98
CA ALA A 549 19.59 37.14 -17.23
C ALA A 549 19.89 36.82 -18.69
N SER A 550 18.87 36.46 -19.47
CA SER A 550 19.03 36.05 -20.88
C SER A 550 19.50 37.20 -21.77
N PRO A 551 20.48 36.96 -22.69
CA PRO A 551 20.84 37.90 -23.74
C PRO A 551 19.78 38.00 -24.85
N GLU A 552 18.92 36.99 -24.99
CA GLU A 552 17.84 36.92 -25.98
C GLU A 552 16.47 36.69 -25.31
N PRO A 553 15.92 37.68 -24.57
CA PRO A 553 14.68 37.50 -23.80
C PRO A 553 13.48 37.12 -24.67
N ARG A 554 13.52 37.48 -25.95
CA ARG A 554 12.46 37.14 -26.88
C ARG A 554 12.32 35.63 -27.10
N ALA A 555 13.45 34.94 -27.30
CA ALA A 555 13.47 33.50 -27.52
C ALA A 555 12.97 32.75 -26.26
N VAL A 556 13.39 33.21 -25.07
CA VAL A 556 12.92 32.64 -23.79
C VAL A 556 11.41 32.86 -23.60
N LEU A 557 10.89 34.06 -23.91
CA LEU A 557 9.45 34.36 -23.80
C LEU A 557 8.61 33.58 -24.83
N GLU A 558 9.14 33.29 -26.00
CA GLU A 558 8.45 32.45 -26.99
C GLU A 558 8.29 31.01 -26.44
N ILE A 559 9.29 30.46 -25.77
CA ILE A 559 9.18 29.18 -25.06
C ILE A 559 8.15 29.25 -23.92
N PHE A 560 8.20 30.29 -23.07
CA PHE A 560 7.20 30.46 -22.00
C PHE A 560 5.77 30.52 -22.55
N ALA A 561 5.60 31.12 -23.72
CA ALA A 561 4.31 31.18 -24.39
C ALA A 561 3.77 29.81 -24.84
N GLU A 562 4.65 28.88 -25.21
CA GLU A 562 4.26 27.50 -25.57
C GLU A 562 3.64 26.76 -24.37
N HIS A 563 4.07 27.07 -23.15
CA HIS A 563 3.57 26.48 -21.90
C HIS A 563 2.32 27.18 -21.31
N VAL A 564 1.72 28.15 -22.01
CA VAL A 564 0.48 28.79 -21.57
C VAL A 564 -0.71 27.83 -21.68
N ALA A 565 -0.75 27.04 -22.75
CA ALA A 565 -1.79 26.05 -22.93
C ALA A 565 -1.50 24.79 -22.13
N PRO A 566 -2.45 24.32 -21.31
CA PRO A 566 -2.26 23.08 -20.56
C PRO A 566 -2.27 21.85 -21.48
N SER A 567 -1.47 20.83 -21.16
CA SER A 567 -1.48 19.50 -21.80
C SER A 567 -2.70 18.69 -21.36
N SER A 568 -3.16 18.90 -20.11
CA SER A 568 -4.36 18.28 -19.54
C SER A 568 -5.17 19.31 -18.74
N TRP A 569 -6.52 19.24 -18.82
CA TRP A 569 -7.38 20.17 -18.10
C TRP A 569 -8.76 19.58 -17.81
N PHE A 570 -9.42 20.16 -16.81
CA PHE A 570 -10.85 19.94 -16.54
C PHE A 570 -11.64 21.21 -16.82
N GLY A 571 -12.78 21.09 -17.50
CA GLY A 571 -13.62 22.23 -17.85
C GLY A 571 -13.09 23.01 -19.06
N SER A 572 -13.07 24.34 -18.99
CA SER A 572 -12.63 25.20 -20.09
C SER A 572 -11.12 25.36 -20.12
N ARG A 573 -10.49 25.00 -21.24
CA ARG A 573 -9.08 25.21 -21.50
C ARG A 573 -8.73 26.70 -21.53
N ALA A 574 -9.58 27.49 -22.13
CA ALA A 574 -9.43 28.94 -22.19
C ALA A 574 -9.38 29.57 -20.80
N ASN A 575 -10.17 29.05 -19.83
CA ASN A 575 -10.15 29.53 -18.44
C ASN A 575 -8.85 29.18 -17.72
N VAL A 576 -8.17 28.10 -18.09
CA VAL A 576 -6.83 27.75 -17.56
C VAL A 576 -5.76 28.64 -18.21
N MET A 577 -5.87 28.92 -19.52
CA MET A 577 -4.91 29.73 -20.25
C MET A 577 -4.96 31.21 -19.84
N GLN A 578 -6.13 31.78 -19.62
CA GLN A 578 -6.33 33.24 -19.39
C GLN A 578 -5.43 33.77 -18.26
N PRO A 579 -5.39 33.21 -17.05
CA PRO A 579 -4.53 33.71 -15.97
C PRO A 579 -3.04 33.63 -16.31
N ARG A 580 -2.61 32.60 -17.06
CA ARG A 580 -1.21 32.46 -17.50
C ARG A 580 -0.84 33.54 -18.52
N VAL A 581 -1.76 33.90 -19.43
CA VAL A 581 -1.58 35.01 -20.36
C VAL A 581 -1.45 36.33 -19.60
N GLU A 582 -2.30 36.55 -18.59
CA GLU A 582 -2.27 37.76 -17.78
C GLU A 582 -0.92 37.89 -17.00
N ALA A 583 -0.37 36.78 -16.53
CA ALA A 583 0.95 36.75 -15.89
C ALA A 583 2.06 37.21 -16.88
N ILE A 584 2.04 36.74 -18.12
CA ILE A 584 2.97 37.23 -19.15
C ILE A 584 2.68 38.70 -19.47
N GLY A 585 1.41 39.12 -19.45
CA GLY A 585 0.99 40.50 -19.68
C GLY A 585 1.60 41.52 -18.70
N GLN A 586 1.90 41.11 -17.47
CA GLN A 586 2.57 41.96 -16.50
C GLN A 586 3.98 42.41 -16.95
N LEU A 587 4.65 41.59 -17.77
CA LEU A 587 5.96 41.93 -18.32
C LEU A 587 5.94 43.03 -19.39
N VAL A 588 4.76 43.43 -19.89
CA VAL A 588 4.63 44.54 -20.87
C VAL A 588 5.10 45.87 -20.28
N THR A 589 5.08 46.02 -18.94
CA THR A 589 5.56 47.21 -18.24
C THR A 589 6.95 47.01 -17.62
N HIS A 590 7.68 45.96 -17.99
CA HIS A 590 9.00 45.65 -17.45
C HIS A 590 10.02 46.76 -17.72
N GLU A 591 10.94 47.01 -16.78
CA GLU A 591 11.93 48.10 -16.86
C GLU A 591 12.90 47.93 -18.04
N ARG A 592 13.26 46.69 -18.37
CA ARG A 592 14.09 46.39 -19.55
C ARG A 592 13.23 46.51 -20.83
N ALA A 593 13.61 47.42 -21.70
CA ALA A 593 12.86 47.74 -22.91
C ALA A 593 12.78 46.55 -23.90
N ASP A 594 13.78 45.69 -23.96
CA ASP A 594 13.82 44.48 -24.81
C ASP A 594 12.82 43.42 -24.31
N ILE A 595 12.71 43.22 -22.99
CA ILE A 595 11.71 42.35 -22.38
C ILE A 595 10.29 42.92 -22.61
N SER A 596 10.08 44.17 -22.26
CA SER A 596 8.77 44.86 -22.44
C SER A 596 8.28 44.76 -23.89
N LYS A 597 9.16 45.03 -24.87
CA LYS A 597 8.80 44.93 -26.30
C LYS A 597 8.47 43.50 -26.71
N SER A 598 9.26 42.51 -26.27
CA SER A 598 9.02 41.09 -26.57
C SER A 598 7.74 40.58 -25.91
N ALA A 599 7.53 40.93 -24.64
CA ALA A 599 6.32 40.57 -23.90
C ALA A 599 5.05 41.10 -24.54
N ARG A 600 5.07 42.35 -25.03
CA ARG A 600 3.91 42.92 -25.76
C ARG A 600 3.55 42.11 -26.99
N ALA A 601 4.53 41.76 -27.83
CA ALA A 601 4.30 40.99 -29.05
C ALA A 601 3.78 39.57 -28.74
N VAL A 602 4.30 38.93 -27.66
CA VAL A 602 3.85 37.60 -27.20
C VAL A 602 2.45 37.69 -26.60
N TYR A 603 2.20 38.68 -25.73
CA TYR A 603 0.91 38.89 -25.08
C TYR A 603 -0.24 39.12 -26.10
N GLU A 604 -0.02 39.91 -27.16
CA GLU A 604 -1.00 40.12 -28.22
C GLU A 604 -1.36 38.80 -28.92
N LYS A 605 -0.37 37.98 -29.24
CA LYS A 605 -0.59 36.64 -29.85
C LYS A 605 -1.37 35.70 -28.93
N LEU A 606 -0.98 35.66 -27.65
CA LEU A 606 -1.62 34.79 -26.68
C LEU A 606 -3.07 35.22 -26.39
N THR A 607 -3.35 36.52 -26.34
CA THR A 607 -4.71 37.03 -26.16
C THR A 607 -5.60 36.62 -27.33
N ASP A 608 -5.12 36.76 -28.57
CA ASP A 608 -5.85 36.28 -29.76
C ASP A 608 -6.07 34.76 -29.74
N TRP A 609 -5.09 34.00 -29.24
CA TRP A 609 -5.23 32.55 -29.10
C TRP A 609 -6.29 32.16 -28.07
N VAL A 610 -6.32 32.78 -26.89
CA VAL A 610 -7.34 32.51 -25.87
C VAL A 610 -8.75 32.89 -26.39
N GLU A 611 -8.91 34.00 -27.11
CA GLU A 611 -10.21 34.35 -27.67
C GLU A 611 -10.68 33.34 -28.73
N LYS A 612 -9.78 32.82 -29.55
CA LYS A 612 -10.11 31.73 -30.50
C LYS A 612 -10.48 30.45 -29.79
N GLU A 613 -9.82 30.12 -28.69
CA GLU A 613 -10.13 28.94 -27.89
C GLU A 613 -11.51 29.06 -27.22
N LYS A 614 -11.84 30.22 -26.66
CA LYS A 614 -13.20 30.51 -26.12
C LYS A 614 -14.28 30.32 -27.17
N GLU A 615 -14.04 30.82 -28.38
CA GLU A 615 -15.01 30.67 -29.48
C GLU A 615 -15.11 29.21 -29.92
N ARG A 616 -14.02 28.46 -29.96
CA ARG A 616 -14.03 27.01 -30.25
C ARG A 616 -14.86 26.25 -29.22
N GLU A 617 -14.62 26.48 -27.92
CA GLU A 617 -15.37 25.87 -26.83
C GLU A 617 -16.86 26.19 -26.91
N ARG A 618 -17.21 27.46 -27.16
CA ARG A 618 -18.60 27.90 -27.34
C ARG A 618 -19.31 27.15 -28.47
N LEU A 619 -18.65 27.00 -29.62
CA LEU A 619 -19.21 26.28 -30.77
C LEU A 619 -19.35 24.78 -30.50
N GLU A 620 -18.41 24.19 -29.75
CA GLU A 620 -18.49 22.77 -29.32
C GLU A 620 -19.66 22.55 -28.35
N ASP A 621 -19.87 23.46 -27.39
CA ASP A 621 -20.99 23.40 -26.45
C ASP A 621 -22.34 23.55 -27.17
N GLU A 622 -22.45 24.50 -28.10
CA GLU A 622 -23.67 24.68 -28.94
C GLU A 622 -23.96 23.44 -29.80
N ALA A 623 -22.92 22.83 -30.36
CA ALA A 623 -23.07 21.59 -31.13
C ALA A 623 -23.48 20.40 -30.28
N LEU A 624 -23.00 20.35 -29.01
CA LEU A 624 -23.43 19.35 -28.04
C LEU A 624 -24.89 19.55 -27.63
N GLU A 625 -25.29 20.77 -27.30
CA GLU A 625 -26.68 21.09 -26.96
C GLU A 625 -27.66 20.71 -28.09
N GLN A 626 -27.34 21.02 -29.34
CA GLN A 626 -28.15 20.63 -30.49
C GLN A 626 -28.29 19.11 -30.70
N ARG A 627 -27.34 18.30 -30.21
CA ARG A 627 -27.43 16.83 -30.26
C ARG A 627 -28.35 16.25 -29.17
N PHE A 628 -28.64 17.03 -28.15
CA PHE A 628 -29.52 16.61 -27.04
C PHE A 628 -30.95 17.17 -27.16
N GLU A 629 -31.22 18.11 -28.08
CA GLU A 629 -32.56 18.52 -28.50
C GLU A 629 -33.15 17.54 -29.56
#